data_809c9d922c2c3b4b1c8524ca218a98ed
#
_entry.id   809c9d922c2c3b4b1c8524ca218a98ed
#
_cell.length_a   1.000
_cell.length_b   1.000
_cell.length_c   1.000
_cell.angle_alpha   90.00
_cell.angle_beta   90.00
_cell.angle_gamma   90.00
#
_symmetry.space_group_name_H-M   'P 1'
#
loop_
_entity.id
_entity.type
_entity.pdbx_description
1 polymer ?
#
loop_
_entity_poly.entity_id
_entity_poly.type
_entity_poly.pdbx_seq_one_letter_code
_entity_poly.pdbx_strand_id
1 'polypeptide(L)'
;MSAKKYFGAFCLYLNYLVHGIDVLVMSLNVHEFEAQWQTDAAGVSVVISSLGLGRLALLVLAGSLSDKYGRRPFVLLGTVTYLTFFIGLLFTHDVGTAYFFGLLAGAANSLLDAGTYPRLMELFPKAPGPAVILVKAFVAAGQFSLPLILSFLVAHELWFGWSLLIAAAILALNFCVLFWMPIKVPDQPTRLGEPLAAELAQLNDPEAKLKLKRSSRIAMPELISYTLFGYTAMATFYIVSQWLAQYGESVAGMPYSEALKLLSIYTTGSLAGVFCSSLALRTFLSPQMMLLGCTTVSTLALAVACFFPSPTVMFGFSFIFGFAAAGGVVQLGLAMMAAQFPRARGRATGIYYSAGSISNFTMPLITAWIVREWSIHEIFKFDVIISGCGILLAVFIAWRSRHAQAIDLN
;
A
#
# COMPACT_ATOMS: atom_id res chain seq x y z
N MET A 1 17.50 26.77 -12.57
CA MET A 1 17.31 25.29 -12.67
C MET A 1 16.71 24.66 -11.41
N SER A 2 17.05 25.11 -10.21
CA SER A 2 16.59 24.52 -8.94
C SER A 2 15.06 24.57 -8.75
N ALA A 3 14.40 25.73 -8.85
CA ALA A 3 12.98 25.90 -8.57
C ALA A 3 12.06 25.03 -9.46
N LYS A 4 12.33 24.95 -10.77
CA LYS A 4 11.57 24.09 -11.72
C LYS A 4 11.66 22.61 -11.39
N LYS A 5 12.81 22.17 -10.85
CA LYS A 5 13.03 20.78 -10.44
C LYS A 5 12.18 20.41 -9.21
N TYR A 6 12.19 21.26 -8.18
CA TYR A 6 11.38 21.01 -6.98
C TYR A 6 9.88 21.12 -7.26
N PHE A 7 9.47 22.07 -8.10
CA PHE A 7 8.09 22.20 -8.52
C PHE A 7 7.62 20.98 -9.32
N GLY A 8 8.47 20.48 -10.25
CA GLY A 8 8.15 19.25 -10.97
C GLY A 8 8.05 18.01 -10.05
N ALA A 9 8.92 17.90 -9.07
CA ALA A 9 8.83 16.84 -8.07
C ALA A 9 7.55 16.98 -7.23
N PHE A 10 7.17 18.19 -6.83
CA PHE A 10 5.92 18.44 -6.12
C PHE A 10 4.70 17.99 -6.93
N CYS A 11 4.65 18.26 -8.23
CA CYS A 11 3.59 17.76 -9.12
C CYS A 11 3.55 16.22 -9.16
N LEU A 12 4.69 15.55 -9.16
CA LEU A 12 4.75 14.10 -9.06
C LEU A 12 4.18 13.59 -7.72
N TYR A 13 4.50 14.25 -6.62
CA TYR A 13 3.96 13.91 -5.30
C TYR A 13 2.46 14.17 -5.16
N LEU A 14 1.91 15.20 -5.83
CA LEU A 14 0.47 15.47 -5.81
C LEU A 14 -0.38 14.30 -6.34
N ASN A 15 0.11 13.57 -7.36
CA ASN A 15 -0.57 12.36 -7.80
C ASN A 15 -0.68 11.31 -6.69
N TYR A 16 0.30 11.25 -5.78
CA TYR A 16 0.27 10.31 -4.67
C TYR A 16 -0.54 10.79 -3.47
N LEU A 17 -0.75 12.09 -3.32
CA LEU A 17 -1.77 12.59 -2.41
C LEU A 17 -3.15 12.09 -2.85
N VAL A 18 -3.46 12.20 -4.15
CA VAL A 18 -4.73 11.69 -4.69
C VAL A 18 -4.79 10.16 -4.65
N HIS A 19 -3.67 9.46 -4.86
CA HIS A 19 -3.64 8.01 -4.64
C HIS A 19 -3.97 7.63 -3.18
N GLY A 20 -3.55 8.43 -2.19
CA GLY A 20 -3.96 8.24 -0.80
C GLY A 20 -5.46 8.38 -0.61
N ILE A 21 -6.11 9.29 -1.33
CA ILE A 21 -7.57 9.44 -1.37
C ILE A 21 -8.22 8.23 -2.04
N ASP A 22 -7.71 7.80 -3.21
CA ASP A 22 -8.23 6.67 -3.98
C ASP A 22 -8.34 5.39 -3.17
N VAL A 23 -7.30 5.06 -2.40
CA VAL A 23 -7.26 3.83 -1.58
C VAL A 23 -8.45 3.72 -0.62
N LEU A 24 -9.03 4.84 -0.18
CA LEU A 24 -10.02 4.89 0.88
C LEU A 24 -11.39 5.43 0.43
N VAL A 25 -11.47 6.07 -0.75
CA VAL A 25 -12.65 6.82 -1.15
C VAL A 25 -13.91 5.93 -1.28
N MET A 26 -13.76 4.70 -1.73
CA MET A 26 -14.90 3.78 -1.85
C MET A 26 -15.34 3.22 -0.50
N SER A 27 -14.41 2.82 0.36
CA SER A 27 -14.75 2.28 1.68
C SER A 27 -15.33 3.33 2.63
N LEU A 28 -14.89 4.58 2.53
CA LEU A 28 -15.39 5.67 3.36
C LEU A 28 -16.69 6.31 2.85
N ASN A 29 -17.08 6.06 1.61
CA ASN A 29 -18.37 6.44 1.04
C ASN A 29 -19.25 5.20 0.81
N VAL A 30 -19.11 4.16 1.64
CA VAL A 30 -19.81 2.89 1.42
C VAL A 30 -21.32 3.06 1.35
N HIS A 31 -21.93 3.81 2.26
CA HIS A 31 -23.38 4.04 2.30
C HIS A 31 -23.90 4.75 1.04
N GLU A 32 -23.14 5.71 0.53
CA GLU A 32 -23.49 6.44 -0.68
C GLU A 32 -23.40 5.56 -1.93
N PHE A 33 -22.37 4.71 -1.99
CA PHE A 33 -22.20 3.78 -3.10
C PHE A 33 -23.16 2.58 -3.02
N GLU A 34 -23.55 2.13 -1.81
CA GLU A 34 -24.64 1.14 -1.65
C GLU A 34 -25.93 1.66 -2.29
N ALA A 35 -26.30 2.90 -1.98
CA ALA A 35 -27.48 3.55 -2.54
C ALA A 35 -27.35 3.80 -4.05
N GLN A 36 -26.18 4.31 -4.52
CA GLN A 36 -25.96 4.65 -5.92
C GLN A 36 -25.90 3.41 -6.83
N TRP A 37 -25.29 2.30 -6.39
CA TRP A 37 -25.13 1.07 -7.17
C TRP A 37 -26.20 0.02 -6.87
N GLN A 38 -27.16 0.34 -6.01
CA GLN A 38 -28.23 -0.57 -5.56
C GLN A 38 -27.67 -1.92 -5.08
N THR A 39 -26.71 -1.85 -4.17
CA THR A 39 -25.98 -3.00 -3.65
C THR A 39 -25.82 -2.90 -2.12
N ASP A 40 -25.10 -3.85 -1.53
CA ASP A 40 -24.72 -3.88 -0.13
C ASP A 40 -23.20 -3.58 0.05
N ALA A 41 -22.74 -3.49 1.29
CA ALA A 41 -21.32 -3.30 1.61
C ALA A 41 -20.42 -4.39 0.98
N ALA A 42 -20.94 -5.59 0.79
CA ALA A 42 -20.24 -6.67 0.10
C ALA A 42 -20.03 -6.34 -1.39
N GLY A 43 -21.06 -5.80 -2.06
CA GLY A 43 -20.92 -5.35 -3.45
C GLY A 43 -19.91 -4.22 -3.62
N VAL A 44 -19.92 -3.25 -2.71
CA VAL A 44 -18.89 -2.19 -2.70
C VAL A 44 -17.49 -2.79 -2.50
N SER A 45 -17.33 -3.75 -1.57
CA SER A 45 -16.05 -4.43 -1.34
C SER A 45 -15.59 -5.23 -2.57
N VAL A 46 -16.51 -5.85 -3.32
CA VAL A 46 -16.17 -6.48 -4.62
C VAL A 46 -15.61 -5.45 -5.60
N VAL A 47 -16.22 -4.26 -5.72
CA VAL A 47 -15.67 -3.17 -6.58
C VAL A 47 -14.28 -2.78 -6.12
N ILE A 48 -14.03 -2.64 -4.82
CA ILE A 48 -12.71 -2.29 -4.28
C ILE A 48 -11.66 -3.34 -4.69
N SER A 49 -12.01 -4.62 -4.82
CA SER A 49 -11.08 -5.67 -5.27
C SER A 49 -10.49 -5.40 -6.66
N SER A 50 -11.22 -4.69 -7.51
CA SER A 50 -10.79 -4.36 -8.86
C SER A 50 -9.53 -3.49 -8.91
N LEU A 51 -9.29 -2.67 -7.88
CA LEU A 51 -8.06 -1.88 -7.76
C LEU A 51 -6.82 -2.79 -7.70
N GLY A 52 -6.92 -3.85 -6.88
CA GLY A 52 -5.85 -4.84 -6.75
C GLY A 52 -5.59 -5.58 -8.07
N LEU A 53 -6.65 -5.99 -8.75
CA LEU A 53 -6.57 -6.69 -10.04
C LEU A 53 -6.00 -5.79 -11.15
N GLY A 54 -6.50 -4.56 -11.26
CA GLY A 54 -6.01 -3.58 -12.23
C GLY A 54 -4.52 -3.26 -12.03
N ARG A 55 -4.08 -3.16 -10.78
CA ARG A 55 -2.67 -2.98 -10.44
C ARG A 55 -1.83 -4.19 -10.86
N LEU A 56 -2.23 -5.40 -10.52
CA LEU A 56 -1.52 -6.63 -10.88
C LEU A 56 -1.36 -6.77 -12.40
N ALA A 57 -2.41 -6.47 -13.16
CA ALA A 57 -2.42 -6.61 -14.61
C ALA A 57 -1.36 -5.74 -15.31
N LEU A 58 -1.10 -4.53 -14.81
CA LEU A 58 -0.20 -3.58 -15.47
C LEU A 58 1.16 -3.40 -14.79
N LEU A 59 1.35 -3.89 -13.56
CA LEU A 59 2.56 -3.61 -12.76
C LEU A 59 3.88 -3.90 -13.49
N VAL A 60 4.00 -5.08 -14.09
CA VAL A 60 5.22 -5.52 -14.81
C VAL A 60 5.31 -4.87 -16.17
N LEU A 61 4.18 -4.80 -16.89
CA LEU A 61 4.12 -4.22 -18.24
C LEU A 61 4.46 -2.72 -18.23
N ALA A 62 3.86 -1.97 -17.31
CA ALA A 62 4.09 -0.54 -17.18
C ALA A 62 5.56 -0.22 -16.88
N GLY A 63 6.20 -0.99 -16.00
CA GLY A 63 7.62 -0.82 -15.70
C GLY A 63 8.50 -0.99 -16.94
N SER A 64 8.35 -2.11 -17.64
CA SER A 64 9.12 -2.43 -18.85
C SER A 64 8.91 -1.40 -19.99
N LEU A 65 7.67 -0.99 -20.18
CA LEU A 65 7.32 -0.01 -21.21
C LEU A 65 7.81 1.41 -20.84
N SER A 66 7.79 1.77 -19.55
CA SER A 66 8.31 3.03 -19.06
C SER A 66 9.84 3.16 -19.27
N ASP A 67 10.57 2.04 -19.13
CA ASP A 67 11.99 2.00 -19.45
C ASP A 67 12.26 2.25 -20.94
N LYS A 68 11.39 1.71 -21.81
CA LYS A 68 11.54 1.81 -23.27
C LYS A 68 11.09 3.16 -23.84
N TYR A 69 9.93 3.67 -23.40
CA TYR A 69 9.30 4.87 -23.98
C TYR A 69 9.50 6.14 -23.15
N GLY A 70 10.21 6.04 -22.02
CA GLY A 70 10.45 7.15 -21.10
C GLY A 70 9.35 7.29 -20.03
N ARG A 71 9.67 8.02 -18.96
CA ARG A 71 8.83 8.12 -17.74
C ARG A 71 7.59 8.99 -17.92
N ARG A 72 7.72 10.09 -18.67
CA ARG A 72 6.68 11.13 -18.78
C ARG A 72 5.35 10.62 -19.33
N PRO A 73 5.28 9.83 -20.42
CA PRO A 73 4.01 9.31 -20.93
C PRO A 73 3.25 8.50 -19.88
N PHE A 74 3.96 7.74 -19.05
CA PHE A 74 3.35 6.91 -18.00
C PHE A 74 2.77 7.73 -16.86
N VAL A 75 3.46 8.80 -16.43
CA VAL A 75 2.91 9.74 -15.45
C VAL A 75 1.65 10.42 -15.98
N LEU A 76 1.68 10.93 -17.22
CA LEU A 76 0.53 11.60 -17.82
C LEU A 76 -0.65 10.64 -18.01
N LEU A 77 -0.39 9.44 -18.56
CA LEU A 77 -1.41 8.43 -18.77
C LEU A 77 -2.02 7.99 -17.43
N GLY A 78 -1.19 7.73 -16.40
CA GLY A 78 -1.65 7.39 -15.08
C GLY A 78 -2.52 8.47 -14.44
N THR A 79 -2.13 9.76 -14.60
CA THR A 79 -2.92 10.89 -14.09
C THR A 79 -4.28 10.99 -14.78
N VAL A 80 -4.35 10.82 -16.11
CA VAL A 80 -5.61 10.83 -16.87
C VAL A 80 -6.48 9.63 -16.49
N THR A 81 -5.89 8.45 -16.34
CA THR A 81 -6.61 7.24 -15.98
C THR A 81 -7.23 7.36 -14.58
N TYR A 82 -6.52 7.97 -13.61
CA TYR A 82 -7.10 8.29 -12.30
C TYR A 82 -8.22 9.33 -12.39
N LEU A 83 -8.03 10.37 -13.21
CA LEU A 83 -9.08 11.36 -13.44
C LEU A 83 -10.34 10.71 -14.00
N THR A 84 -10.19 9.80 -14.97
CA THR A 84 -11.30 9.01 -15.54
C THR A 84 -11.99 8.17 -14.48
N PHE A 85 -11.25 7.55 -13.57
CA PHE A 85 -11.81 6.80 -12.44
C PHE A 85 -12.67 7.69 -11.54
N PHE A 86 -12.14 8.81 -11.03
CA PHE A 86 -12.88 9.68 -10.11
C PHE A 86 -14.13 10.27 -10.74
N ILE A 87 -14.04 10.73 -11.99
CA ILE A 87 -15.21 11.24 -12.73
C ILE A 87 -16.18 10.10 -13.05
N GLY A 88 -15.66 8.94 -13.49
CA GLY A 88 -16.48 7.78 -13.83
C GLY A 88 -17.34 7.30 -12.66
N LEU A 89 -16.77 7.20 -11.46
CA LEU A 89 -17.52 6.78 -10.27
C LEU A 89 -18.74 7.65 -9.96
N LEU A 90 -18.71 8.95 -10.30
CA LEU A 90 -19.85 9.85 -10.10
C LEU A 90 -21.06 9.47 -10.96
N PHE A 91 -20.83 8.80 -12.10
CA PHE A 91 -21.86 8.45 -13.08
C PHE A 91 -22.17 6.96 -13.15
N THR A 92 -21.56 6.13 -12.29
CA THR A 92 -21.87 4.71 -12.22
C THR A 92 -23.17 4.47 -11.45
N HIS A 93 -24.00 3.54 -11.94
CA HIS A 93 -25.27 3.16 -11.30
C HIS A 93 -25.36 1.66 -11.01
N ASP A 94 -24.32 0.90 -11.30
CA ASP A 94 -24.25 -0.55 -11.08
C ASP A 94 -22.83 -1.00 -10.72
N VAL A 95 -22.74 -2.14 -10.05
CA VAL A 95 -21.48 -2.75 -9.59
C VAL A 95 -20.54 -3.07 -10.76
N GLY A 96 -21.05 -3.46 -11.92
CA GLY A 96 -20.24 -3.87 -13.07
C GLY A 96 -19.48 -2.71 -13.69
N THR A 97 -20.15 -1.58 -13.94
CA THR A 97 -19.51 -0.36 -14.44
C THR A 97 -18.57 0.24 -13.39
N ALA A 98 -18.94 0.23 -12.11
CA ALA A 98 -18.06 0.66 -11.03
C ALA A 98 -16.80 -0.21 -10.94
N TYR A 99 -16.91 -1.54 -11.10
CA TYR A 99 -15.79 -2.48 -11.13
C TYR A 99 -14.80 -2.14 -12.27
N PHE A 100 -15.33 -1.82 -13.46
CA PHE A 100 -14.49 -1.39 -14.59
C PHE A 100 -13.69 -0.11 -14.26
N PHE A 101 -14.31 0.90 -13.65
CA PHE A 101 -13.58 2.10 -13.25
C PHE A 101 -12.55 1.80 -12.14
N GLY A 102 -12.85 0.89 -11.22
CA GLY A 102 -11.89 0.44 -10.23
C GLY A 102 -10.67 -0.27 -10.84
N LEU A 103 -10.84 -1.07 -11.91
CA LEU A 103 -9.71 -1.60 -12.69
C LEU A 103 -8.83 -0.48 -13.25
N LEU A 104 -9.43 0.62 -13.72
CA LEU A 104 -8.67 1.78 -14.21
C LEU A 104 -7.87 2.44 -13.08
N ALA A 105 -8.43 2.54 -11.86
CA ALA A 105 -7.69 3.08 -10.71
C ALA A 105 -6.44 2.24 -10.38
N GLY A 106 -6.58 0.91 -10.34
CA GLY A 106 -5.45 0.01 -10.16
C GLY A 106 -4.40 0.12 -11.27
N ALA A 107 -4.87 0.22 -12.51
CA ALA A 107 -4.02 0.44 -13.68
C ALA A 107 -3.26 1.80 -13.60
N ALA A 108 -3.97 2.86 -13.21
CA ALA A 108 -3.39 4.19 -13.00
C ALA A 108 -2.27 4.18 -11.96
N ASN A 109 -2.46 3.46 -10.85
CA ASN A 109 -1.43 3.28 -9.82
C ASN A 109 -0.16 2.66 -10.43
N SER A 110 -0.28 1.57 -11.19
CA SER A 110 0.87 0.92 -11.83
C SER A 110 1.58 1.82 -12.84
N LEU A 111 0.83 2.61 -13.62
CA LEU A 111 1.38 3.58 -14.56
C LEU A 111 2.15 4.70 -13.85
N LEU A 112 1.57 5.23 -12.75
CA LEU A 112 2.23 6.25 -11.93
C LEU A 112 3.49 5.71 -11.25
N ASP A 113 3.43 4.49 -10.69
CA ASP A 113 4.60 3.86 -10.07
C ASP A 113 5.75 3.68 -11.07
N ALA A 114 5.44 3.20 -12.27
CA ALA A 114 6.41 3.01 -13.35
C ALA A 114 7.05 4.31 -13.85
N GLY A 115 6.33 5.42 -13.79
CA GLY A 115 6.83 6.73 -14.22
C GLY A 115 7.48 7.53 -13.11
N THR A 116 6.85 7.60 -11.93
CA THR A 116 7.20 8.54 -10.86
C THR A 116 8.42 8.11 -10.06
N TYR A 117 8.48 6.85 -9.59
CA TYR A 117 9.60 6.41 -8.75
C TYR A 117 10.97 6.56 -9.44
N PRO A 118 11.17 6.03 -10.66
CA PRO A 118 12.42 6.22 -11.37
C PRO A 118 12.68 7.70 -11.66
N ARG A 119 11.64 8.48 -12.01
CA ARG A 119 11.77 9.91 -12.27
C ARG A 119 12.26 10.70 -11.07
N LEU A 120 11.77 10.41 -9.88
CA LEU A 120 12.24 11.03 -8.65
C LEU A 120 13.71 10.68 -8.35
N MET A 121 14.11 9.42 -8.57
CA MET A 121 15.51 9.00 -8.40
C MET A 121 16.44 9.73 -9.40
N GLU A 122 16.01 9.88 -10.65
CA GLU A 122 16.73 10.63 -11.69
C GLU A 122 16.82 12.13 -11.36
N LEU A 123 15.75 12.72 -10.78
CA LEU A 123 15.75 14.12 -10.35
C LEU A 123 16.66 14.36 -9.14
N PHE A 124 16.78 13.40 -8.23
CA PHE A 124 17.54 13.53 -6.98
C PHE A 124 18.64 12.47 -6.83
N PRO A 125 19.64 12.42 -7.76
CA PRO A 125 20.66 11.37 -7.76
C PRO A 125 21.54 11.35 -6.51
N LYS A 126 21.66 12.48 -5.79
CA LYS A 126 22.41 12.56 -4.52
C LYS A 126 21.61 12.12 -3.30
N ALA A 127 20.29 12.02 -3.41
CA ALA A 127 19.38 11.64 -2.32
C ALA A 127 18.14 10.89 -2.86
N PRO A 128 18.31 9.77 -3.60
CA PRO A 128 17.18 9.07 -4.20
C PRO A 128 16.24 8.46 -3.15
N GLY A 129 16.78 7.93 -2.05
CA GLY A 129 16.00 7.35 -0.97
C GLY A 129 14.99 8.34 -0.34
N PRO A 130 15.45 9.48 0.19
CA PRO A 130 14.55 10.52 0.72
C PRO A 130 13.48 10.99 -0.28
N ALA A 131 13.83 11.14 -1.57
CA ALA A 131 12.87 11.53 -2.59
C ALA A 131 11.74 10.50 -2.78
N VAL A 132 12.05 9.22 -2.71
CA VAL A 132 11.06 8.13 -2.80
C VAL A 132 10.26 8.01 -1.51
N ILE A 133 10.88 8.18 -0.34
CA ILE A 133 10.19 8.14 0.95
C ILE A 133 9.13 9.24 1.03
N LEU A 134 9.38 10.42 0.48
CA LEU A 134 8.43 11.54 0.48
C LEU A 134 7.12 11.20 -0.28
N VAL A 135 7.14 10.28 -1.25
CA VAL A 135 5.92 9.74 -1.88
C VAL A 135 4.96 9.19 -0.82
N LYS A 136 5.48 8.41 0.15
CA LYS A 136 4.66 7.84 1.23
C LYS A 136 4.05 8.90 2.14
N ALA A 137 4.75 10.01 2.38
CA ALA A 137 4.21 11.12 3.14
C ALA A 137 3.00 11.78 2.43
N PHE A 138 3.05 11.92 1.10
CA PHE A 138 1.92 12.43 0.32
C PHE A 138 0.75 11.45 0.27
N VAL A 139 1.00 10.14 0.15
CA VAL A 139 -0.06 9.12 0.29
C VAL A 139 -0.72 9.25 1.67
N ALA A 140 0.07 9.30 2.74
CA ALA A 140 -0.45 9.45 4.09
C ALA A 140 -1.23 10.76 4.28
N ALA A 141 -0.81 11.87 3.65
CA ALA A 141 -1.55 13.13 3.67
C ALA A 141 -2.94 12.99 3.00
N GLY A 142 -3.03 12.26 1.89
CA GLY A 142 -4.32 11.94 1.25
C GLY A 142 -5.21 11.08 2.15
N GLN A 143 -4.65 10.03 2.73
CA GLN A 143 -5.35 9.14 3.66
C GLN A 143 -5.80 9.84 4.95
N PHE A 144 -5.05 10.83 5.42
CA PHE A 144 -5.41 11.65 6.57
C PHE A 144 -6.51 12.66 6.25
N SER A 145 -6.41 13.33 5.10
CA SER A 145 -7.32 14.41 4.73
C SER A 145 -8.71 13.94 4.33
N LEU A 146 -8.83 12.81 3.62
CA LEU A 146 -10.11 12.33 3.13
C LEU A 146 -11.14 12.07 4.23
N PRO A 147 -10.83 11.34 5.33
CA PRO A 147 -11.79 11.11 6.40
C PRO A 147 -12.29 12.42 7.05
N LEU A 148 -11.43 13.43 7.16
CA LEU A 148 -11.80 14.75 7.70
C LEU A 148 -12.74 15.50 6.74
N ILE A 149 -12.45 15.46 5.44
CA ILE A 149 -13.32 16.03 4.41
C ILE A 149 -14.70 15.34 4.47
N LEU A 150 -14.74 14.02 4.50
CA LEU A 150 -16.00 13.27 4.55
C LEU A 150 -16.76 13.50 5.85
N SER A 151 -16.07 13.51 6.99
CA SER A 151 -16.70 13.85 8.28
C SER A 151 -17.35 15.26 8.24
N PHE A 152 -16.71 16.21 7.59
CA PHE A 152 -17.27 17.55 7.37
C PHE A 152 -18.49 17.53 6.43
N LEU A 153 -18.41 16.81 5.31
CA LEU A 153 -19.52 16.70 4.35
C LEU A 153 -20.75 16.06 5.00
N VAL A 154 -20.56 14.95 5.72
CA VAL A 154 -21.64 14.24 6.43
C VAL A 154 -22.26 15.14 7.52
N ALA A 155 -21.43 15.83 8.33
CA ALA A 155 -21.92 16.70 9.40
C ALA A 155 -22.73 17.90 8.89
N HIS A 156 -22.54 18.32 7.63
CA HIS A 156 -23.25 19.44 7.02
C HIS A 156 -24.25 18.99 5.94
N GLU A 157 -24.56 17.71 5.86
CA GLU A 157 -25.50 17.12 4.88
C GLU A 157 -25.16 17.49 3.43
N LEU A 158 -23.87 17.65 3.12
CA LEU A 158 -23.38 17.97 1.78
C LEU A 158 -23.21 16.71 0.94
N TRP A 159 -23.37 16.87 -0.38
CA TRP A 159 -23.23 15.77 -1.33
C TRP A 159 -21.83 15.13 -1.28
N PHE A 160 -21.75 13.81 -1.12
CA PHE A 160 -20.51 13.04 -1.03
C PHE A 160 -19.59 13.18 -2.26
N GLY A 161 -20.17 13.44 -3.43
CA GLY A 161 -19.45 13.63 -4.69
C GLY A 161 -18.39 14.74 -4.65
N TRP A 162 -18.47 15.67 -3.70
CA TRP A 162 -17.43 16.67 -3.49
C TRP A 162 -16.07 16.02 -3.16
N SER A 163 -16.03 14.88 -2.46
CA SER A 163 -14.80 14.15 -2.16
C SER A 163 -14.11 13.65 -3.43
N LEU A 164 -14.90 13.20 -4.41
CA LEU A 164 -14.42 12.73 -5.71
C LEU A 164 -14.02 13.91 -6.61
N LEU A 165 -14.81 14.99 -6.62
CA LEU A 165 -14.54 16.18 -7.43
C LEU A 165 -13.28 16.93 -6.98
N ILE A 166 -13.00 17.00 -5.68
CA ILE A 166 -11.76 17.60 -5.16
C ILE A 166 -10.54 16.81 -5.69
N ALA A 167 -10.57 15.49 -5.60
CA ALA A 167 -9.51 14.64 -6.13
C ALA A 167 -9.35 14.81 -7.65
N ALA A 168 -10.46 14.80 -8.39
CA ALA A 168 -10.47 15.02 -9.84
C ALA A 168 -9.92 16.41 -10.23
N ALA A 169 -10.30 17.47 -9.50
CA ALA A 169 -9.79 18.82 -9.74
C ALA A 169 -8.27 18.92 -9.53
N ILE A 170 -7.76 18.30 -8.45
CA ILE A 170 -6.31 18.24 -8.20
C ILE A 170 -5.60 17.53 -9.37
N LEU A 171 -6.12 16.39 -9.84
CA LEU A 171 -5.53 15.65 -10.97
C LEU A 171 -5.60 16.43 -12.27
N ALA A 172 -6.73 17.08 -12.57
CA ALA A 172 -6.91 17.86 -13.79
C ALA A 172 -5.92 19.04 -13.84
N LEU A 173 -5.82 19.80 -12.76
CA LEU A 173 -4.85 20.89 -12.65
C LEU A 173 -3.41 20.38 -12.75
N ASN A 174 -3.09 19.29 -12.05
CA ASN A 174 -1.77 18.68 -12.07
C ASN A 174 -1.42 18.14 -13.46
N PHE A 175 -2.37 17.52 -14.15
CA PHE A 175 -2.20 17.08 -15.54
C PHE A 175 -1.85 18.24 -16.48
N CYS A 176 -2.59 19.34 -16.40
CA CYS A 176 -2.30 20.53 -17.20
C CYS A 176 -0.88 21.04 -16.95
N VAL A 177 -0.47 21.12 -15.70
CA VAL A 177 0.89 21.57 -15.35
C VAL A 177 1.94 20.60 -15.89
N LEU A 178 1.82 19.31 -15.66
CA LEU A 178 2.77 18.28 -16.14
C LEU A 178 2.82 18.19 -17.68
N PHE A 179 1.69 18.45 -18.33
CA PHE A 179 1.60 18.44 -19.78
C PHE A 179 2.37 19.62 -20.42
N TRP A 180 2.21 20.83 -19.87
CA TRP A 180 2.87 22.03 -20.41
C TRP A 180 4.30 22.22 -19.90
N MET A 181 4.66 21.64 -18.75
CA MET A 181 5.97 21.78 -18.14
C MET A 181 6.75 20.45 -18.15
N PRO A 182 7.42 20.10 -19.25
CA PRO A 182 8.20 18.87 -19.29
C PRO A 182 9.39 18.98 -18.31
N ILE A 183 9.45 18.07 -17.37
CA ILE A 183 10.58 17.96 -16.45
C ILE A 183 11.73 17.33 -17.25
N LYS A 184 12.71 18.15 -17.66
CA LYS A 184 13.91 17.63 -18.33
C LYS A 184 14.81 16.96 -17.30
N VAL A 185 15.21 15.71 -17.54
CA VAL A 185 16.31 15.05 -16.85
C VAL A 185 17.51 15.07 -17.80
N PRO A 186 18.73 15.30 -17.31
CA PRO A 186 19.91 15.07 -18.12
C PRO A 186 19.90 13.62 -18.64
N ASP A 187 20.18 13.46 -19.93
CA ASP A 187 20.30 12.14 -20.56
C ASP A 187 21.44 11.36 -19.88
N GLN A 188 21.12 10.59 -18.87
CA GLN A 188 21.97 9.51 -18.39
C GLN A 188 21.40 8.21 -18.95
N PRO A 189 22.19 7.46 -19.74
CA PRO A 189 21.77 6.13 -20.17
C PRO A 189 21.58 5.31 -18.90
N THR A 190 20.37 4.86 -18.67
CA THR A 190 20.04 3.94 -17.56
C THR A 190 20.69 2.59 -17.92
N ARG A 191 21.89 2.34 -17.42
CA ARG A 191 22.60 1.05 -17.57
C ARG A 191 21.96 -0.01 -16.66
N LEU A 192 20.66 -0.26 -16.83
CA LEU A 192 19.94 -1.36 -16.17
C LEU A 192 20.26 -2.74 -16.81
N GLY A 193 20.89 -2.75 -17.97
CA GLY A 193 21.23 -3.99 -18.69
C GLY A 193 22.52 -4.69 -18.25
N GLU A 194 23.48 -3.94 -17.67
CA GLU A 194 24.78 -4.53 -17.28
C GLU A 194 24.68 -5.58 -16.14
N PRO A 195 23.89 -5.39 -15.07
CA PRO A 195 23.74 -6.40 -14.04
C PRO A 195 23.08 -7.69 -14.55
N LEU A 196 22.08 -7.56 -15.43
CA LEU A 196 21.36 -8.70 -15.99
C LEU A 196 22.24 -9.50 -16.99
N ALA A 197 23.02 -8.82 -17.81
CA ALA A 197 23.95 -9.48 -18.75
C ALA A 197 25.09 -10.21 -18.01
N ALA A 198 25.63 -9.62 -16.93
CA ALA A 198 26.61 -10.29 -16.07
C ALA A 198 26.00 -11.48 -15.30
N GLU A 199 24.75 -11.37 -14.85
CA GLU A 199 24.02 -12.46 -14.20
C GLU A 199 23.71 -13.60 -15.19
N LEU A 200 23.33 -13.29 -16.44
CA LEU A 200 23.13 -14.26 -17.52
C LEU A 200 24.41 -14.97 -17.93
N ALA A 201 25.55 -14.27 -17.92
CA ALA A 201 26.85 -14.86 -18.21
C ALA A 201 27.27 -15.88 -17.13
N GLN A 202 27.00 -15.59 -15.84
CA GLN A 202 27.25 -16.54 -14.74
C GLN A 202 26.31 -17.77 -14.76
N LEU A 203 25.14 -17.67 -15.40
CA LEU A 203 24.21 -18.79 -15.56
C LEU A 203 24.69 -19.83 -16.58
N ASN A 204 25.74 -19.59 -17.35
CA ASN A 204 26.31 -20.54 -18.31
C ASN A 204 27.39 -21.47 -17.71
N ASP A 205 27.88 -21.19 -16.51
CA ASP A 205 28.82 -22.02 -15.80
C ASP A 205 28.09 -23.18 -15.06
N PRO A 206 28.39 -24.45 -15.32
CA PRO A 206 27.77 -25.60 -14.68
C PRO A 206 28.01 -25.68 -13.17
N GLU A 207 29.18 -25.27 -12.68
CA GLU A 207 29.49 -25.24 -11.24
C GLU A 207 28.74 -24.11 -10.53
N ALA A 208 28.64 -22.95 -11.16
CA ALA A 208 27.85 -21.84 -10.66
C ALA A 208 26.35 -22.20 -10.59
N LYS A 209 25.84 -22.93 -11.60
CA LYS A 209 24.47 -23.50 -11.58
C LYS A 209 24.23 -24.45 -10.41
N LEU A 210 25.18 -25.32 -10.11
CA LEU A 210 25.05 -26.30 -9.03
C LEU A 210 25.10 -25.63 -7.65
N LYS A 211 26.01 -24.65 -7.46
CA LYS A 211 26.10 -23.83 -6.26
C LYS A 211 24.84 -22.95 -6.08
N LEU A 212 24.31 -22.37 -7.16
CA LEU A 212 23.06 -21.60 -7.16
C LEU A 212 21.87 -22.48 -6.77
N LYS A 213 21.78 -23.70 -7.32
CA LYS A 213 20.68 -24.64 -7.04
C LYS A 213 20.72 -25.15 -5.59
N ARG A 214 21.92 -25.32 -5.01
CA ARG A 214 22.10 -25.68 -3.59
C ARG A 214 21.79 -24.52 -2.65
N SER A 215 22.26 -23.31 -2.97
CA SER A 215 21.98 -22.08 -2.23
C SER A 215 20.48 -21.71 -2.28
N SER A 216 19.82 -21.88 -3.44
CA SER A 216 18.40 -21.57 -3.59
C SER A 216 17.50 -22.53 -2.80
N ARG A 217 17.87 -23.82 -2.66
CA ARG A 217 17.12 -24.78 -1.82
C ARG A 217 17.18 -24.43 -0.33
N ILE A 218 18.33 -23.93 0.13
CA ILE A 218 18.53 -23.54 1.54
C ILE A 218 17.75 -22.23 1.85
N ALA A 219 17.65 -21.34 0.89
CA ALA A 219 16.98 -20.04 1.03
C ALA A 219 15.47 -20.05 0.73
N MET A 220 14.90 -21.17 0.26
CA MET A 220 13.49 -21.26 -0.10
C MET A 220 12.54 -21.09 1.11
N PRO A 221 12.80 -21.67 2.29
CA PRO A 221 11.94 -21.45 3.47
C PRO A 221 11.88 -19.98 3.89
N GLU A 222 13.02 -19.27 3.81
CA GLU A 222 13.09 -17.83 4.09
C GLU A 222 12.27 -17.04 3.08
N LEU A 223 12.44 -17.32 1.79
CA LEU A 223 11.69 -16.66 0.72
C LEU A 223 10.18 -16.82 0.93
N ILE A 224 9.73 -18.04 1.20
CA ILE A 224 8.31 -18.34 1.45
C ILE A 224 7.83 -17.61 2.70
N SER A 225 8.58 -17.64 3.80
CA SER A 225 8.18 -17.03 5.07
C SER A 225 8.04 -15.52 4.96
N TYR A 226 9.00 -14.83 4.31
CA TYR A 226 8.89 -13.39 4.07
C TYR A 226 7.75 -13.05 3.12
N THR A 227 7.50 -13.88 2.10
CA THR A 227 6.41 -13.68 1.14
C THR A 227 5.05 -13.82 1.83
N LEU A 228 4.87 -14.88 2.64
CA LEU A 228 3.66 -15.08 3.42
C LEU A 228 3.49 -14.00 4.49
N PHE A 229 4.58 -13.57 5.14
CA PHE A 229 4.55 -12.46 6.07
C PHE A 229 4.11 -11.16 5.37
N GLY A 230 4.64 -10.88 4.19
CA GLY A 230 4.23 -9.73 3.37
C GLY A 230 2.74 -9.77 3.03
N TYR A 231 2.22 -10.95 2.67
CA TYR A 231 0.80 -11.15 2.41
C TYR A 231 -0.05 -10.88 3.67
N THR A 232 0.27 -11.51 4.81
CA THR A 232 -0.51 -11.35 6.05
C THR A 232 -0.45 -9.93 6.58
N ALA A 233 0.73 -9.29 6.58
CA ALA A 233 0.89 -7.91 7.01
C ALA A 233 0.09 -6.92 6.15
N MET A 234 0.10 -7.11 4.81
CA MET A 234 -0.71 -6.30 3.90
C MET A 234 -2.19 -6.60 4.04
N ALA A 235 -2.59 -7.85 4.27
CA ALA A 235 -3.98 -8.26 4.50
C ALA A 235 -4.56 -7.54 5.71
N THR A 236 -3.89 -7.64 6.85
CA THR A 236 -4.32 -7.01 8.11
C THR A 236 -4.36 -5.49 7.99
N PHE A 237 -3.32 -4.88 7.39
CA PHE A 237 -3.32 -3.43 7.09
C PHE A 237 -4.53 -3.04 6.24
N TYR A 238 -4.80 -3.79 5.17
CA TYR A 238 -5.87 -3.53 4.24
C TYR A 238 -7.25 -3.68 4.90
N ILE A 239 -7.51 -4.79 5.58
CA ILE A 239 -8.81 -5.08 6.23
C ILE A 239 -9.16 -3.96 7.21
N VAL A 240 -8.24 -3.61 8.12
CA VAL A 240 -8.49 -2.54 9.09
C VAL A 240 -8.73 -1.21 8.40
N SER A 241 -7.89 -0.83 7.42
CA SER A 241 -8.05 0.47 6.74
C SER A 241 -9.37 0.59 5.96
N GLN A 242 -9.90 -0.51 5.44
CA GLN A 242 -11.14 -0.50 4.66
C GLN A 242 -12.40 -0.58 5.53
N TRP A 243 -12.36 -1.32 6.64
CA TRP A 243 -13.54 -1.61 7.45
C TRP A 243 -13.60 -0.84 8.77
N LEU A 244 -12.59 -0.02 9.10
CA LEU A 244 -12.48 0.65 10.39
C LEU A 244 -13.66 1.58 10.70
N ALA A 245 -14.11 2.36 9.72
CA ALA A 245 -15.22 3.29 9.90
C ALA A 245 -16.55 2.53 10.08
N GLN A 246 -16.83 1.55 9.22
CA GLN A 246 -18.03 0.73 9.30
C GLN A 246 -18.08 -0.11 10.59
N TYR A 247 -16.91 -0.61 11.05
CA TYR A 247 -16.81 -1.32 12.33
C TYR A 247 -17.09 -0.39 13.51
N GLY A 248 -16.53 0.83 13.49
CA GLY A 248 -16.78 1.86 14.50
C GLY A 248 -18.27 2.23 14.58
N GLU A 249 -18.93 2.36 13.44
CA GLU A 249 -20.37 2.66 13.37
C GLU A 249 -21.23 1.47 13.82
N SER A 250 -21.11 0.32 13.13
CA SER A 250 -22.06 -0.79 13.26
C SER A 250 -21.82 -1.68 14.49
N VAL A 251 -20.58 -1.75 15.00
CA VAL A 251 -20.21 -2.64 16.11
C VAL A 251 -19.91 -1.87 17.38
N ALA A 252 -19.19 -0.75 17.28
CA ALA A 252 -18.86 0.07 18.46
C ALA A 252 -19.91 1.15 18.78
N GLY A 253 -20.95 1.32 17.93
CA GLY A 253 -22.06 2.24 18.16
C GLY A 253 -21.70 3.71 18.03
N MET A 254 -20.70 4.06 17.23
CA MET A 254 -20.27 5.43 16.99
C MET A 254 -21.15 6.11 15.91
N PRO A 255 -21.40 7.43 16.01
CA PRO A 255 -21.92 8.19 14.87
C PRO A 255 -20.96 8.06 13.67
N TYR A 256 -21.48 7.88 12.45
CA TYR A 256 -20.66 7.65 11.25
C TYR A 256 -19.64 8.76 11.02
N SER A 257 -20.04 10.04 11.24
CA SER A 257 -19.10 11.18 11.12
C SER A 257 -17.92 11.13 12.09
N GLU A 258 -18.08 10.48 13.26
CA GLU A 258 -16.97 10.25 14.20
C GLU A 258 -16.18 9.00 13.84
N ALA A 259 -16.84 7.93 13.40
CA ALA A 259 -16.19 6.71 12.94
C ALA A 259 -15.25 6.98 11.77
N LEU A 260 -15.58 7.88 10.85
CA LEU A 260 -14.70 8.33 9.78
C LEU A 260 -13.36 8.89 10.32
N LYS A 261 -13.37 9.61 11.44
CA LYS A 261 -12.14 10.20 12.03
C LYS A 261 -11.15 9.15 12.55
N LEU A 262 -11.61 7.93 12.85
CA LEU A 262 -10.74 6.82 13.29
C LEU A 262 -9.60 6.58 12.32
N LEU A 263 -9.86 6.72 11.02
CA LEU A 263 -8.85 6.51 9.99
C LEU A 263 -7.80 7.63 9.93
N SER A 264 -8.17 8.87 10.26
CA SER A 264 -7.20 9.96 10.43
C SER A 264 -6.30 9.73 11.64
N ILE A 265 -6.87 9.22 12.74
CA ILE A 265 -6.11 8.83 13.95
C ILE A 265 -5.15 7.67 13.64
N TYR A 266 -5.64 6.66 12.92
CA TYR A 266 -4.84 5.55 12.41
C TYR A 266 -3.66 6.04 11.56
N THR A 267 -3.89 6.96 10.62
CA THR A 267 -2.85 7.52 9.76
C THR A 267 -1.83 8.35 10.55
N THR A 268 -2.30 9.09 11.58
CA THR A 268 -1.42 9.80 12.52
C THR A 268 -0.52 8.82 13.27
N GLY A 269 -1.11 7.73 13.80
CA GLY A 269 -0.36 6.64 14.42
C GLY A 269 0.68 6.04 13.47
N SER A 270 0.31 5.79 12.22
CA SER A 270 1.21 5.25 11.19
C SER A 270 2.41 6.15 10.94
N LEU A 271 2.19 7.46 10.77
CA LEU A 271 3.28 8.41 10.60
C LEU A 271 4.20 8.46 11.81
N ALA A 272 3.63 8.55 13.03
CA ALA A 272 4.41 8.51 14.28
C ALA A 272 5.22 7.19 14.37
N GLY A 273 4.60 6.06 14.03
CA GLY A 273 5.24 4.75 14.01
C GLY A 273 6.44 4.68 13.08
N VAL A 274 6.36 5.24 11.86
CA VAL A 274 7.48 5.29 10.90
C VAL A 274 8.68 6.04 11.50
N PHE A 275 8.45 7.22 12.12
CA PHE A 275 9.52 8.00 12.73
C PHE A 275 10.15 7.28 13.93
N CYS A 276 9.32 6.79 14.85
CA CYS A 276 9.78 6.08 16.05
C CYS A 276 10.51 4.78 15.68
N SER A 277 10.01 4.04 14.71
CA SER A 277 10.62 2.82 14.19
C SER A 277 12.01 3.08 13.59
N SER A 278 12.11 4.14 12.77
CA SER A 278 13.39 4.53 12.18
C SER A 278 14.43 4.91 13.24
N LEU A 279 14.01 5.56 14.32
CA LEU A 279 14.89 5.94 15.42
C LEU A 279 15.29 4.70 16.27
N ALA A 280 14.33 3.86 16.61
CA ALA A 280 14.54 2.66 17.42
C ALA A 280 15.51 1.67 16.76
N LEU A 281 15.43 1.48 15.45
CA LEU A 281 16.34 0.64 14.67
C LEU A 281 17.78 1.18 14.64
N ARG A 282 17.96 2.50 14.80
CA ARG A 282 19.30 3.11 14.85
C ARG A 282 19.95 2.99 16.22
N THR A 283 19.18 2.84 17.28
CA THR A 283 19.66 3.02 18.65
C THR A 283 19.74 1.73 19.46
N PHE A 284 18.68 0.90 19.47
CA PHE A 284 18.63 -0.21 20.45
C PHE A 284 17.84 -1.45 20.01
N LEU A 285 17.11 -1.44 18.89
CA LEU A 285 16.33 -2.59 18.47
C LEU A 285 16.88 -3.27 17.22
N SER A 286 16.94 -4.61 17.24
CA SER A 286 17.20 -5.37 16.01
C SER A 286 15.95 -5.39 15.14
N PRO A 287 16.10 -5.46 13.79
CA PRO A 287 14.96 -5.55 12.87
C PRO A 287 14.00 -6.69 13.21
N GLN A 288 14.52 -7.84 13.64
CA GLN A 288 13.72 -9.01 14.00
C GLN A 288 12.87 -8.78 15.24
N MET A 289 13.46 -8.20 16.29
CA MET A 289 12.73 -7.89 17.52
C MET A 289 11.66 -6.85 17.28
N MET A 290 11.96 -5.86 16.43
CA MET A 290 11.01 -4.82 16.07
C MET A 290 9.86 -5.40 15.25
N LEU A 291 10.15 -6.25 14.25
CA LEU A 291 9.11 -6.93 13.45
C LEU A 291 8.16 -7.71 14.35
N LEU A 292 8.70 -8.55 15.22
CA LEU A 292 7.92 -9.36 16.18
C LEU A 292 7.14 -8.49 17.15
N GLY A 293 7.77 -7.49 17.77
CA GLY A 293 7.14 -6.60 18.74
C GLY A 293 5.97 -5.82 18.14
N CYS A 294 6.18 -5.20 16.97
CA CYS A 294 5.13 -4.44 16.29
C CYS A 294 3.97 -5.34 15.82
N THR A 295 4.26 -6.53 15.27
CA THR A 295 3.22 -7.48 14.87
C THR A 295 2.42 -7.97 16.10
N THR A 296 3.08 -8.24 17.21
CA THR A 296 2.40 -8.65 18.46
C THR A 296 1.52 -7.54 19.02
N VAL A 297 2.03 -6.30 19.10
CA VAL A 297 1.27 -5.14 19.61
C VAL A 297 0.06 -4.87 18.75
N SER A 298 0.19 -4.90 17.42
CA SER A 298 -0.92 -4.69 16.50
C SER A 298 -1.99 -5.78 16.61
N THR A 299 -1.58 -7.06 16.74
CA THR A 299 -2.51 -8.18 16.93
C THR A 299 -3.26 -8.08 18.27
N LEU A 300 -2.57 -7.71 19.35
CA LEU A 300 -3.21 -7.52 20.64
C LEU A 300 -4.19 -6.36 20.63
N ALA A 301 -3.82 -5.23 20.02
CA ALA A 301 -4.72 -4.09 19.85
C ALA A 301 -5.98 -4.48 19.05
N LEU A 302 -5.80 -5.23 17.96
CA LEU A 302 -6.90 -5.74 17.15
C LEU A 302 -7.81 -6.70 17.94
N ALA A 303 -7.24 -7.60 18.72
CA ALA A 303 -7.99 -8.49 19.59
C ALA A 303 -8.80 -7.71 20.64
N VAL A 304 -8.21 -6.69 21.27
CA VAL A 304 -8.92 -5.83 22.24
C VAL A 304 -10.10 -5.12 21.55
N ALA A 305 -9.89 -4.54 20.37
CA ALA A 305 -10.98 -3.88 19.62
C ALA A 305 -12.08 -4.88 19.20
N CYS A 306 -11.71 -6.12 18.88
CA CYS A 306 -12.64 -7.17 18.51
C CYS A 306 -13.49 -7.65 19.70
N PHE A 307 -12.87 -7.91 20.85
CA PHE A 307 -13.58 -8.49 22.01
C PHE A 307 -14.26 -7.46 22.92
N PHE A 308 -13.81 -6.19 22.89
CA PHE A 308 -14.35 -5.10 23.71
C PHE A 308 -14.65 -3.86 22.87
N PRO A 309 -15.54 -3.98 21.85
CA PRO A 309 -15.84 -2.86 20.96
C PRO A 309 -16.57 -1.74 21.73
N SER A 310 -15.95 -0.58 21.81
CA SER A 310 -16.55 0.64 22.35
C SER A 310 -15.89 1.87 21.71
N PRO A 311 -16.53 3.03 21.67
CA PRO A 311 -15.96 4.24 21.08
C PRO A 311 -14.57 4.57 21.62
N THR A 312 -14.38 4.49 22.93
CA THR A 312 -13.07 4.76 23.58
C THR A 312 -11.99 3.79 23.14
N VAL A 313 -12.34 2.48 23.07
CA VAL A 313 -11.41 1.46 22.60
C VAL A 313 -11.05 1.69 21.13
N MET A 314 -12.01 2.06 20.29
CA MET A 314 -11.76 2.31 18.86
C MET A 314 -10.79 3.47 18.61
N PHE A 315 -10.89 4.56 19.39
CA PHE A 315 -9.90 5.67 19.29
C PHE A 315 -8.49 5.18 19.66
N GLY A 316 -8.33 4.49 20.78
CA GLY A 316 -7.05 3.92 21.23
C GLY A 316 -6.50 2.88 20.24
N PHE A 317 -7.35 1.96 19.80
CA PHE A 317 -7.04 0.96 18.80
C PHE A 317 -6.51 1.58 17.50
N SER A 318 -7.22 2.57 16.96
CA SER A 318 -6.84 3.21 15.70
C SER A 318 -5.43 3.78 15.75
N PHE A 319 -5.08 4.48 16.84
CA PHE A 319 -3.72 5.02 17.01
C PHE A 319 -2.68 3.91 17.19
N ILE A 320 -2.91 2.96 18.12
CA ILE A 320 -1.94 1.91 18.44
C ILE A 320 -1.71 0.99 17.25
N PHE A 321 -2.79 0.60 16.56
CA PHE A 321 -2.70 -0.25 15.38
C PHE A 321 -2.00 0.47 14.23
N GLY A 322 -2.35 1.75 13.97
CA GLY A 322 -1.65 2.57 13.00
C GLY A 322 -0.16 2.66 13.30
N PHE A 323 0.20 2.94 14.55
CA PHE A 323 1.59 3.03 15.00
C PHE A 323 2.36 1.71 14.83
N ALA A 324 1.79 0.60 15.24
CA ALA A 324 2.47 -0.70 15.22
C ALA A 324 2.42 -1.37 13.84
N ALA A 325 1.25 -1.52 13.23
CA ALA A 325 1.09 -2.26 11.98
C ALA A 325 1.47 -1.42 10.76
N ALA A 326 0.88 -0.24 10.60
CA ALA A 326 1.08 0.61 9.45
C ALA A 326 2.37 1.41 9.52
N GLY A 327 2.88 1.67 10.72
CA GLY A 327 4.08 2.48 10.97
C GLY A 327 5.41 1.87 10.54
N GLY A 328 5.41 0.77 9.77
CA GLY A 328 6.64 0.27 9.18
C GLY A 328 6.82 -1.24 9.12
N VAL A 329 5.91 -2.06 9.67
CA VAL A 329 6.05 -3.54 9.67
C VAL A 329 6.22 -4.09 8.26
N VAL A 330 5.41 -3.63 7.30
CA VAL A 330 5.47 -4.04 5.90
C VAL A 330 6.82 -3.66 5.28
N GLN A 331 7.29 -2.43 5.53
CA GLN A 331 8.55 -1.93 4.99
C GLN A 331 9.75 -2.64 5.62
N LEU A 332 9.64 -2.96 6.91
CA LEU A 332 10.67 -3.67 7.65
C LEU A 332 10.80 -5.12 7.14
N GLY A 333 9.69 -5.83 6.94
CA GLY A 333 9.68 -7.16 6.34
C GLY A 333 10.32 -7.17 4.95
N LEU A 334 9.99 -6.18 4.11
CA LEU A 334 10.62 -6.00 2.80
C LEU A 334 12.11 -5.76 2.91
N ALA A 335 12.54 -4.85 3.79
CA ALA A 335 13.96 -4.52 3.97
C ALA A 335 14.76 -5.73 4.44
N MET A 336 14.21 -6.50 5.38
CA MET A 336 14.84 -7.74 5.88
C MET A 336 14.94 -8.80 4.78
N MET A 337 13.87 -8.99 3.98
CA MET A 337 13.89 -9.89 2.83
C MET A 337 14.95 -9.46 1.79
N ALA A 338 15.00 -8.17 1.45
CA ALA A 338 15.98 -7.65 0.50
C ALA A 338 17.44 -7.77 1.02
N ALA A 339 17.64 -7.68 2.33
CA ALA A 339 18.94 -7.89 2.96
C ALA A 339 19.36 -9.37 2.96
N GLN A 340 18.40 -10.30 3.11
CA GLN A 340 18.63 -11.74 3.06
C GLN A 340 19.00 -12.22 1.66
N PHE A 341 18.53 -11.54 0.61
CA PHE A 341 18.79 -11.89 -0.79
C PHE A 341 19.59 -10.80 -1.53
N PRO A 342 20.86 -10.52 -1.13
CA PRO A 342 21.63 -9.37 -1.64
C PRO A 342 21.92 -9.44 -3.14
N ARG A 343 22.00 -10.65 -3.73
CA ARG A 343 22.21 -10.88 -5.17
C ARG A 343 20.94 -10.82 -6.00
N ALA A 344 19.77 -10.94 -5.36
CA ALA A 344 18.45 -10.99 -6.03
C ALA A 344 17.47 -9.97 -5.41
N ARG A 345 17.95 -8.82 -4.93
CA ARG A 345 17.14 -7.80 -4.24
C ARG A 345 15.91 -7.38 -5.02
N GLY A 346 16.05 -7.15 -6.33
CA GLY A 346 14.94 -6.76 -7.19
C GLY A 346 13.85 -7.84 -7.28
N ARG A 347 14.24 -9.10 -7.43
CA ARG A 347 13.29 -10.24 -7.44
C ARG A 347 12.60 -10.40 -6.09
N ALA A 348 13.36 -10.34 -4.99
CA ALA A 348 12.79 -10.42 -3.64
C ALA A 348 11.76 -9.31 -3.39
N THR A 349 12.10 -8.08 -3.75
CA THR A 349 11.18 -6.92 -3.68
C THR A 349 9.93 -7.15 -4.54
N GLY A 350 10.09 -7.64 -5.78
CA GLY A 350 8.99 -7.94 -6.69
C GLY A 350 8.05 -9.01 -6.11
N ILE A 351 8.58 -10.11 -5.58
CA ILE A 351 7.80 -11.18 -4.97
C ILE A 351 7.02 -10.66 -3.74
N TYR A 352 7.68 -9.88 -2.88
CA TYR A 352 7.04 -9.32 -1.68
C TYR A 352 5.87 -8.40 -2.03
N TYR A 353 6.06 -7.48 -2.97
CA TYR A 353 5.00 -6.57 -3.42
C TYR A 353 3.91 -7.28 -4.23
N SER A 354 4.24 -8.35 -4.97
CA SER A 354 3.24 -9.17 -5.63
C SER A 354 2.33 -9.86 -4.62
N ALA A 355 2.90 -10.39 -3.51
CA ALA A 355 2.09 -10.95 -2.42
C ALA A 355 1.15 -9.90 -1.80
N GLY A 356 1.62 -8.66 -1.59
CA GLY A 356 0.78 -7.55 -1.15
C GLY A 356 -0.32 -7.18 -2.14
N SER A 357 -0.02 -7.18 -3.43
CA SER A 357 -1.03 -6.90 -4.47
C SER A 357 -2.08 -8.02 -4.57
N ILE A 358 -1.68 -9.28 -4.39
CA ILE A 358 -2.61 -10.41 -4.29
C ILE A 358 -3.51 -10.23 -3.06
N SER A 359 -2.97 -9.79 -1.93
CA SER A 359 -3.74 -9.48 -0.73
C SER A 359 -4.78 -8.39 -1.00
N ASN A 360 -4.39 -7.30 -1.65
CA ASN A 360 -5.29 -6.20 -2.00
C ASN A 360 -6.41 -6.60 -2.98
N PHE A 361 -6.22 -7.68 -3.73
CA PHE A 361 -7.27 -8.27 -4.58
C PHE A 361 -8.13 -9.26 -3.80
N THR A 362 -7.52 -10.16 -3.03
CA THR A 362 -8.23 -11.27 -2.38
C THR A 362 -8.98 -10.85 -1.13
N MET A 363 -8.43 -9.91 -0.32
CA MET A 363 -9.06 -9.50 0.93
C MET A 363 -10.42 -8.83 0.75
N PRO A 364 -10.65 -7.92 -0.21
CA PRO A 364 -11.99 -7.38 -0.45
C PRO A 364 -13.00 -8.45 -0.80
N LEU A 365 -12.62 -9.47 -1.58
CA LEU A 365 -13.51 -10.57 -1.96
C LEU A 365 -13.87 -11.47 -0.76
N ILE A 366 -12.85 -11.78 0.06
CA ILE A 366 -13.06 -12.59 1.27
C ILE A 366 -13.93 -11.83 2.28
N THR A 367 -13.63 -10.54 2.52
CA THR A 367 -14.42 -9.73 3.46
C THR A 367 -15.83 -9.46 2.93
N ALA A 368 -16.03 -9.31 1.60
CA ALA A 368 -17.34 -9.23 0.99
C ALA A 368 -18.18 -10.50 1.26
N TRP A 369 -17.56 -11.67 1.14
CA TRP A 369 -18.22 -12.94 1.47
C TRP A 369 -18.54 -13.04 2.95
N ILE A 370 -17.59 -12.68 3.84
CA ILE A 370 -17.80 -12.70 5.30
C ILE A 370 -18.96 -11.78 5.71
N VAL A 371 -19.01 -10.56 5.21
CA VAL A 371 -20.06 -9.62 5.61
C VAL A 371 -21.43 -10.02 5.08
N ARG A 372 -21.48 -10.68 3.92
CA ARG A 372 -22.74 -11.17 3.33
C ARG A 372 -23.33 -12.35 4.08
N GLU A 373 -22.48 -13.31 4.50
CA GLU A 373 -22.93 -14.52 5.19
C GLU A 373 -23.10 -14.32 6.70
N TRP A 374 -22.36 -13.41 7.28
CA TRP A 374 -22.34 -13.23 8.74
C TRP A 374 -22.47 -11.73 9.12
N SER A 375 -21.35 -11.07 9.45
CA SER A 375 -21.38 -9.67 9.89
C SER A 375 -20.01 -8.99 9.74
N ILE A 376 -19.99 -7.66 9.88
CA ILE A 376 -18.75 -6.85 9.92
C ILE A 376 -17.87 -7.27 11.11
N HIS A 377 -18.46 -7.68 12.23
CA HIS A 377 -17.70 -8.14 13.39
C HIS A 377 -16.84 -9.37 13.10
N GLU A 378 -17.34 -10.30 12.26
CA GLU A 378 -16.58 -11.50 11.87
C GLU A 378 -15.37 -11.17 10.99
N ILE A 379 -15.38 -10.05 10.28
CA ILE A 379 -14.20 -9.58 9.53
C ILE A 379 -13.02 -9.30 10.47
N PHE A 380 -13.28 -8.64 11.62
CA PHE A 380 -12.23 -8.36 12.60
C PHE A 380 -11.75 -9.62 13.31
N LYS A 381 -12.63 -10.59 13.59
CA LYS A 381 -12.22 -11.91 14.12
C LYS A 381 -11.31 -12.65 13.12
N PHE A 382 -11.69 -12.64 11.84
CA PHE A 382 -10.89 -13.21 10.78
C PHE A 382 -9.50 -12.55 10.70
N ASP A 383 -9.45 -11.22 10.82
CA ASP A 383 -8.20 -10.48 10.80
C ASP A 383 -7.30 -10.77 12.03
N VAL A 384 -7.88 -11.01 13.20
CA VAL A 384 -7.14 -11.50 14.38
C VAL A 384 -6.42 -12.82 14.07
N ILE A 385 -7.09 -13.73 13.31
CA ILE A 385 -6.47 -15.01 12.92
C ILE A 385 -5.32 -14.77 11.93
N ILE A 386 -5.54 -13.93 10.90
CA ILE A 386 -4.49 -13.60 9.92
C ILE A 386 -3.27 -12.94 10.61
N SER A 387 -3.54 -11.97 11.48
CA SER A 387 -2.51 -11.26 12.23
C SER A 387 -1.77 -12.21 13.18
N GLY A 388 -2.47 -13.17 13.79
CA GLY A 388 -1.88 -14.26 14.58
C GLY A 388 -0.94 -15.15 13.75
N CYS A 389 -1.33 -15.51 12.53
CA CYS A 389 -0.43 -16.19 11.58
C CYS A 389 0.81 -15.32 11.26
N GLY A 390 0.64 -14.00 11.17
CA GLY A 390 1.73 -13.04 11.03
C GLY A 390 2.74 -13.12 12.19
N ILE A 391 2.27 -13.26 13.43
CA ILE A 391 3.17 -13.46 14.61
C ILE A 391 3.98 -14.76 14.45
N LEU A 392 3.33 -15.87 14.10
CA LEU A 392 4.02 -17.16 13.92
C LEU A 392 5.11 -17.06 12.84
N LEU A 393 4.82 -16.37 11.73
CA LEU A 393 5.80 -16.12 10.66
C LEU A 393 6.94 -15.21 11.15
N ALA A 394 6.65 -14.16 11.91
CA ALA A 394 7.67 -13.27 12.48
C ALA A 394 8.58 -14.02 13.48
N VAL A 395 8.02 -14.90 14.31
CA VAL A 395 8.80 -15.78 15.21
C VAL A 395 9.69 -16.71 14.40
N PHE A 396 9.17 -17.34 13.37
CA PHE A 396 9.95 -18.24 12.50
C PHE A 396 11.10 -17.49 11.81
N ILE A 397 10.84 -16.30 11.26
CA ILE A 397 11.85 -15.43 10.64
C ILE A 397 12.94 -15.07 11.67
N ALA A 398 12.55 -14.66 12.87
CA ALA A 398 13.49 -14.29 13.93
C ALA A 398 14.32 -15.48 14.42
N TRP A 399 13.72 -16.66 14.55
CA TRP A 399 14.41 -17.88 14.93
C TRP A 399 15.44 -18.31 13.86
N ARG A 400 15.02 -18.31 12.60
CA ARG A 400 15.87 -18.74 11.49
C ARG A 400 17.05 -17.79 11.26
N SER A 401 16.85 -16.47 11.40
CA SER A 401 17.94 -15.50 11.26
C SER A 401 19.03 -15.66 12.31
N ARG A 402 18.69 -16.08 13.54
CA ARG A 402 19.68 -16.37 14.59
C ARG A 402 20.51 -17.61 14.26
N HIS A 403 19.91 -18.65 13.69
CA HIS A 403 20.61 -19.87 13.31
C HIS A 403 21.49 -19.70 12.08
N ALA A 404 21.10 -18.86 11.11
CA ALA A 404 21.92 -18.52 9.96
C ALA A 404 23.19 -17.74 10.36
N GLN A 405 23.10 -16.82 11.32
CA GLN A 405 24.25 -16.12 11.88
C GLN A 405 25.21 -17.04 12.65
N ALA A 406 24.71 -18.11 13.27
CA ALA A 406 25.54 -19.10 13.97
C ALA A 406 26.31 -20.02 13.02
N ILE A 407 25.83 -20.22 11.80
CA ILE A 407 26.49 -21.03 10.77
C ILE A 407 27.62 -20.25 10.08
N ASP A 408 27.49 -18.94 9.93
CA ASP A 408 28.52 -18.07 9.31
C ASP A 408 29.70 -17.73 10.27
N LEU A 409 29.58 -18.01 11.56
CA LEU A 409 30.60 -17.77 12.58
C LEU A 409 31.46 -19.00 12.91
N ASN A 410 31.20 -20.16 12.27
CA ASN A 410 32.00 -21.38 12.33
C ASN A 410 32.56 -21.73 10.96
#